data_1e047c4519f642d7d5d749f3ecea89ec
#
_entry.id   1e047c4519f642d7d5d749f3ecea89ec
#
_cell.length_a   1.000
_cell.length_b   1.000
_cell.length_c   1.000
_cell.angle_alpha   90.00
_cell.angle_beta   90.00
_cell.angle_gamma   90.00
#
_symmetry.space_group_name_H-M   'P 1'
#
loop_
_entity.id
_entity.type
_entity.pdbx_description
1 polymer ?
#
loop_
_entity_poly.entity_id
_entity_poly.type
_entity_poly.pdbx_seq_one_letter_code
_entity_poly.pdbx_strand_id
1 'polypeptide(L)'
;MKSLVIAAHAGHELLLWKWLRNERPDFVVLTNGAGSSGTPRLEPTIDNLARAGATWIPQVLEPVADAEIYRALLEGDTRMFAQWLDALTAHVLAQGIDCIVADEAEDYNPSHDLCRLLANQVAAQAAA
;
A
#
# COMPACT_ATOMS: atom_id res chain seq x y z
N MET A 1 -15.83 -4.33 11.33
CA MET A 1 -15.35 -4.23 9.95
C MET A 1 -13.83 -4.44 9.94
N LYS A 2 -13.35 -5.34 9.10
CA LYS A 2 -11.91 -5.51 8.87
C LYS A 2 -11.47 -4.70 7.67
N SER A 3 -10.40 -3.95 7.82
CA SER A 3 -9.94 -3.03 6.80
C SER A 3 -8.47 -3.27 6.43
N LEU A 4 -8.14 -2.98 5.18
CA LEU A 4 -6.78 -2.94 4.66
C LEU A 4 -6.51 -1.56 4.08
N VAL A 5 -5.40 -0.95 4.46
CA VAL A 5 -4.91 0.28 3.81
C VAL A 5 -3.76 -0.08 2.88
N ILE A 6 -3.84 0.42 1.66
CA ILE A 6 -2.76 0.34 0.67
C ILE A 6 -2.32 1.78 0.40
N ALA A 7 -1.18 2.18 0.95
CA ALA A 7 -0.63 3.52 0.79
C ALA A 7 0.51 3.51 -0.24
N ALA A 8 0.57 4.55 -1.06
CA ALA A 8 1.63 4.69 -2.05
C ALA A 8 2.98 4.96 -1.40
N HIS A 9 3.01 5.81 -0.37
CA HIS A 9 4.25 6.28 0.26
C HIS A 9 4.20 6.21 1.78
N ALA A 10 5.38 6.07 2.39
CA ALA A 10 5.58 6.27 3.82
C ALA A 10 5.17 7.71 4.20
N GLY A 11 4.53 7.87 5.35
CA GLY A 11 4.00 9.16 5.82
C GLY A 11 2.52 9.36 5.53
N HIS A 12 1.93 8.64 4.61
CA HIS A 12 0.50 8.74 4.30
C HIS A 12 -0.41 8.30 5.45
N GLU A 13 0.10 7.52 6.40
CA GLU A 13 -0.63 7.15 7.62
C GLU A 13 -1.07 8.37 8.44
N LEU A 14 -0.33 9.46 8.35
CA LEU A 14 -0.68 10.68 9.07
C LEU A 14 -1.97 11.33 8.56
N LEU A 15 -2.31 11.13 7.30
CA LEU A 15 -3.56 11.63 6.70
C LEU A 15 -4.79 10.91 7.27
N LEU A 16 -4.60 9.70 7.80
CA LEU A 16 -5.66 8.83 8.28
C LEU A 16 -5.60 8.61 9.79
N TRP A 17 -4.81 9.36 10.53
CA TRP A 17 -4.42 9.07 11.91
C TRP A 17 -5.58 8.72 12.83
N LYS A 18 -6.63 9.54 12.85
CA LYS A 18 -7.80 9.29 13.70
C LYS A 18 -8.53 8.01 13.29
N TRP A 19 -8.69 7.80 11.99
CA TRP A 19 -9.36 6.63 11.45
C TRP A 19 -8.56 5.35 11.76
N LEU A 20 -7.23 5.38 11.62
CA LEU A 20 -6.36 4.25 11.94
C LEU A 20 -6.51 3.81 13.40
N ARG A 21 -6.59 4.77 14.32
CA ARG A 21 -6.77 4.47 15.75
C ARG A 21 -8.11 3.82 16.06
N ASN A 22 -9.13 4.15 15.32
CA ASN A 22 -10.46 3.58 15.49
C ASN A 22 -10.58 2.21 14.83
N GLU A 23 -10.15 2.09 13.58
CA GLU A 23 -10.37 0.89 12.76
C GLU A 23 -9.25 -0.15 12.92
N ARG A 24 -8.04 0.26 13.27
CA ARG A 24 -6.88 -0.61 13.45
C ARG A 24 -6.68 -1.57 12.28
N PRO A 25 -6.57 -1.05 11.04
CA PRO A 25 -6.49 -1.88 9.84
C PRO A 25 -5.16 -2.61 9.71
N ASP A 26 -5.12 -3.58 8.80
CA ASP A 26 -3.87 -4.02 8.19
C ASP A 26 -3.36 -2.92 7.25
N PHE A 27 -2.05 -2.79 7.12
CA PHE A 27 -1.46 -1.66 6.40
C PHE A 27 -0.26 -2.12 5.57
N VAL A 28 -0.25 -1.77 4.29
CA VAL A 28 0.89 -1.92 3.39
C VAL A 28 1.27 -0.57 2.76
N VAL A 29 2.53 -0.44 2.38
CA VAL A 29 3.06 0.73 1.68
C VAL A 29 3.80 0.26 0.44
N LEU A 30 3.56 0.87 -0.71
CA LEU A 30 4.20 0.47 -1.97
C LEU A 30 5.66 0.88 -2.02
N THR A 31 5.99 2.09 -1.56
CA THR A 31 7.36 2.59 -1.61
C THR A 31 7.96 2.74 -0.22
N ASN A 32 9.28 2.60 -0.14
CA ASN A 32 10.03 2.69 1.12
C ASN A 32 10.34 4.13 1.56
N GLY A 33 9.77 5.13 0.87
CA GLY A 33 10.00 6.54 1.19
C GLY A 33 11.38 7.06 0.80
N ALA A 34 12.13 6.32 -0.02
CA ALA A 34 13.47 6.73 -0.44
C ALA A 34 13.46 8.00 -1.30
N GLY A 35 12.41 8.19 -2.11
CA GLY A 35 12.33 9.32 -3.03
C GLY A 35 13.55 9.41 -3.94
N SER A 36 14.00 10.62 -4.20
CA SER A 36 15.20 10.87 -5.00
C SER A 36 16.51 10.63 -4.25
N SER A 37 16.47 10.56 -2.91
CA SER A 37 17.67 10.36 -2.08
C SER A 37 18.19 8.91 -2.12
N GLY A 38 17.33 7.96 -2.45
CA GLY A 38 17.64 6.54 -2.40
C GLY A 38 17.72 5.95 -0.99
N THR A 39 17.47 6.75 0.06
CA THR A 39 17.53 6.31 1.47
C THR A 39 16.13 5.97 1.97
N PRO A 40 15.86 4.72 2.40
CA PRO A 40 14.57 4.33 2.94
C PRO A 40 14.15 5.14 4.16
N ARG A 41 12.84 5.42 4.29
CA ARG A 41 12.25 6.19 5.40
C ARG A 41 11.01 5.50 5.97
N LEU A 42 11.08 4.20 6.19
CA LEU A 42 9.94 3.43 6.69
C LEU A 42 9.81 3.45 8.21
N GLU A 43 10.91 3.61 8.96
CA GLU A 43 10.88 3.50 10.42
C GLU A 43 9.86 4.42 11.11
N PRO A 44 9.79 5.73 10.77
CA PRO A 44 8.78 6.59 11.38
C PRO A 44 7.35 6.14 11.09
N THR A 45 7.08 5.65 9.88
CA THR A 45 5.78 5.12 9.51
C THR A 45 5.44 3.86 10.31
N ILE A 46 6.37 2.92 10.42
CA ILE A 46 6.19 1.70 11.23
C ILE A 46 5.88 2.05 12.68
N ASP A 47 6.60 3.01 13.27
CA ASP A 47 6.36 3.49 14.63
C ASP A 47 4.98 4.12 14.77
N ASN A 48 4.57 4.94 13.81
CA ASN A 48 3.26 5.57 13.80
C ASN A 48 2.13 4.53 13.70
N LEU A 49 2.28 3.54 12.84
CA LEU A 49 1.30 2.46 12.72
C LEU A 49 1.14 1.69 14.04
N ALA A 50 2.26 1.36 14.69
CA ALA A 50 2.24 0.69 15.99
C ALA A 50 1.50 1.54 17.05
N ARG A 51 1.75 2.85 17.09
CA ARG A 51 1.07 3.77 18.01
C ARG A 51 -0.42 3.89 17.74
N ALA A 52 -0.81 3.81 16.48
CA ALA A 52 -2.22 3.84 16.08
C ALA A 52 -2.94 2.52 16.35
N GLY A 53 -2.21 1.43 16.56
CA GLY A 53 -2.77 0.10 16.69
C GLY A 53 -3.08 -0.56 15.35
N ALA A 54 -2.58 -0.02 14.24
CA ALA A 54 -2.64 -0.64 12.92
C ALA A 54 -1.58 -1.74 12.80
N THR A 55 -1.82 -2.71 11.94
CA THR A 55 -0.92 -3.85 11.74
C THR A 55 -0.10 -3.68 10.48
N TRP A 56 1.19 -3.46 10.62
CA TRP A 56 2.13 -3.43 9.51
C TRP A 56 2.37 -4.84 8.99
N ILE A 57 2.12 -5.08 7.69
CA ILE A 57 2.20 -6.42 7.08
C ILE A 57 3.17 -6.50 5.89
N PRO A 58 4.48 -6.26 6.11
CA PRO A 58 5.48 -6.29 5.04
C PRO A 58 5.63 -7.69 4.39
N GLN A 59 5.23 -8.75 5.08
CA GLN A 59 5.23 -10.10 4.53
C GLN A 59 4.23 -10.29 3.39
N VAL A 60 3.22 -9.43 3.27
CA VAL A 60 2.25 -9.46 2.16
C VAL A 60 2.74 -8.63 0.99
N LEU A 61 3.23 -7.44 1.28
CA LEU A 61 3.82 -6.55 0.29
C LEU A 61 4.99 -5.81 0.92
N GLU A 62 6.20 -6.15 0.48
CA GLU A 62 7.42 -5.46 0.92
C GLU A 62 7.63 -4.20 0.07
N PRO A 63 7.78 -3.03 0.71
CA PRO A 63 7.99 -1.78 -0.01
C PRO A 63 9.28 -1.79 -0.83
N VAL A 64 9.23 -1.13 -1.99
CA VAL A 64 10.38 -0.96 -2.88
C VAL A 64 10.76 0.52 -2.99
N ALA A 65 11.92 0.81 -3.55
CA ALA A 65 12.30 2.19 -3.84
C ALA A 65 11.40 2.79 -4.93
N ASP A 66 11.11 4.08 -4.85
CA ASP A 66 10.30 4.79 -5.86
C ASP A 66 10.86 4.58 -7.28
N ALA A 67 12.20 4.59 -7.41
CA ALA A 67 12.87 4.36 -8.69
C ALA A 67 12.52 3.01 -9.32
N GLU A 68 12.28 1.98 -8.51
CA GLU A 68 11.91 0.65 -8.99
C GLU A 68 10.52 0.65 -9.63
N ILE A 69 9.57 1.37 -9.05
CA ILE A 69 8.23 1.53 -9.65
C ILE A 69 8.35 2.28 -10.99
N TYR A 70 9.09 3.37 -11.01
CA TYR A 70 9.26 4.17 -12.24
C TYR A 70 9.95 3.37 -13.34
N ARG A 71 10.99 2.61 -13.00
CA ARG A 71 11.64 1.70 -13.95
C ARG A 71 10.64 0.71 -14.54
N ALA A 72 9.88 0.03 -13.68
CA ALA A 72 8.89 -0.96 -14.11
C ALA A 72 7.83 -0.34 -15.04
N LEU A 73 7.33 0.85 -14.70
CA LEU A 73 6.35 1.55 -15.54
C LEU A 73 6.92 1.94 -16.90
N LEU A 74 8.15 2.49 -16.92
CA LEU A 74 8.80 2.92 -18.16
C LEU A 74 9.14 1.74 -19.08
N GLU A 75 9.50 0.60 -18.52
CA GLU A 75 9.85 -0.60 -19.26
C GLU A 75 8.64 -1.48 -19.61
N GLY A 76 7.45 -1.16 -19.11
CA GLY A 76 6.28 -1.99 -19.26
C GLY A 76 6.40 -3.33 -18.53
N ASP A 77 7.21 -3.38 -17.48
CA ASP A 77 7.42 -4.57 -16.68
C ASP A 77 6.36 -4.67 -15.58
N THR A 78 5.40 -5.56 -15.77
CA THR A 78 4.25 -5.72 -14.86
C THR A 78 4.42 -6.83 -13.83
N ARG A 79 5.54 -7.53 -13.80
CA ARG A 79 5.74 -8.73 -12.96
C ARG A 79 5.58 -8.44 -11.48
N MET A 80 6.21 -7.38 -11.00
CA MET A 80 6.13 -6.96 -9.59
C MET A 80 4.68 -6.60 -9.21
N PHE A 81 4.00 -5.85 -10.07
CA PHE A 81 2.61 -5.43 -9.83
C PHE A 81 1.65 -6.62 -9.82
N ALA A 82 1.87 -7.61 -10.70
CA ALA A 82 1.09 -8.84 -10.70
C ALA A 82 1.29 -9.65 -9.41
N GLN A 83 2.52 -9.73 -8.92
CA GLN A 83 2.82 -10.38 -7.64
C GLN A 83 2.14 -9.67 -6.46
N TRP A 84 2.15 -8.35 -6.43
CA TRP A 84 1.45 -7.58 -5.41
C TRP A 84 -0.05 -7.80 -5.45
N LEU A 85 -0.62 -7.80 -6.66
CA LEU A 85 -2.04 -8.05 -6.85
C LEU A 85 -2.44 -9.42 -6.29
N ASP A 86 -1.69 -10.46 -6.61
CA ASP A 86 -1.96 -11.81 -6.15
C ASP A 86 -1.84 -11.93 -4.62
N ALA A 87 -0.76 -11.38 -4.05
CA ALA A 87 -0.52 -11.43 -2.61
C ALA A 87 -1.59 -10.67 -1.81
N LEU A 88 -1.96 -9.48 -2.27
CA LEU A 88 -2.99 -8.65 -1.62
C LEU A 88 -4.37 -9.30 -1.73
N THR A 89 -4.71 -9.83 -2.89
CA THR A 89 -5.99 -10.54 -3.09
C THR A 89 -6.08 -11.76 -2.17
N ALA A 90 -5.03 -12.56 -2.10
CA ALA A 90 -4.98 -13.71 -1.20
C ALA A 90 -5.14 -13.29 0.28
N HIS A 91 -4.48 -12.20 0.68
CA HIS A 91 -4.61 -11.66 2.04
C HIS A 91 -6.03 -11.20 2.35
N VAL A 92 -6.63 -10.44 1.43
CA VAL A 92 -8.03 -9.95 1.58
C VAL A 92 -8.99 -11.11 1.79
N LEU A 93 -8.87 -12.16 0.98
CA LEU A 93 -9.72 -13.35 1.10
C LEU A 93 -9.47 -14.13 2.38
N ALA A 94 -8.20 -14.37 2.72
CA ALA A 94 -7.81 -15.16 3.89
C ALA A 94 -8.21 -14.48 5.20
N GLN A 95 -8.14 -13.15 5.28
CA GLN A 95 -8.44 -12.40 6.48
C GLN A 95 -9.89 -11.91 6.56
N GLY A 96 -10.67 -12.07 5.51
CA GLY A 96 -12.05 -11.57 5.46
C GLY A 96 -12.09 -10.04 5.54
N ILE A 97 -11.26 -9.38 4.74
CA ILE A 97 -11.24 -7.91 4.66
C ILE A 97 -12.51 -7.41 3.99
N ASP A 98 -13.21 -6.49 4.63
CA ASP A 98 -14.46 -5.91 4.16
C ASP A 98 -14.28 -4.58 3.42
N CYS A 99 -13.18 -3.89 3.71
CA CYS A 99 -12.95 -2.53 3.22
C CYS A 99 -11.48 -2.33 2.86
N ILE A 100 -11.24 -1.78 1.67
CA ILE A 100 -9.90 -1.38 1.23
C ILE A 100 -9.88 0.14 1.09
N VAL A 101 -8.90 0.77 1.74
CA VAL A 101 -8.64 2.20 1.66
C VAL A 101 -7.29 2.40 0.97
N ALA A 102 -7.23 3.29 0.01
CA ALA A 102 -6.02 3.54 -0.75
C ALA A 102 -5.94 4.99 -1.22
N ASP A 103 -4.74 5.41 -1.63
CA ASP A 103 -4.55 6.73 -2.23
C ASP A 103 -5.45 6.92 -3.45
N GLU A 104 -5.88 8.15 -3.67
CA GLU A 104 -6.67 8.53 -4.83
C GLU A 104 -5.77 8.73 -6.06
N ALA A 105 -6.30 8.45 -7.24
CA ALA A 105 -5.65 8.81 -8.49
C ALA A 105 -5.73 10.34 -8.67
N GLU A 106 -4.61 10.95 -9.05
CA GLU A 106 -4.52 12.41 -9.18
C GLU A 106 -3.87 12.86 -10.48
N ASP A 107 -3.46 11.94 -11.35
CA ASP A 107 -2.79 12.20 -12.64
C ASP A 107 -1.50 13.04 -12.52
N TYR A 108 -0.84 12.95 -11.37
CA TYR A 108 0.38 13.69 -11.08
C TYR A 108 1.51 12.79 -10.58
N ASN A 109 1.26 11.98 -9.58
CA ASN A 109 2.24 11.04 -9.04
C ASN A 109 1.90 9.62 -9.49
N PRO A 110 2.75 8.98 -10.33
CA PRO A 110 2.48 7.64 -10.85
C PRO A 110 2.29 6.58 -9.77
N SER A 111 2.98 6.69 -8.64
CA SER A 111 2.83 5.75 -7.53
C SER A 111 1.46 5.86 -6.86
N HIS A 112 0.90 7.06 -6.74
CA HIS A 112 -0.47 7.26 -6.23
C HIS A 112 -1.49 6.62 -7.18
N ASP A 113 -1.35 6.88 -8.48
CA ASP A 113 -2.26 6.33 -9.49
C ASP A 113 -2.18 4.81 -9.55
N LEU A 114 -0.97 4.25 -9.52
CA LEU A 114 -0.74 2.81 -9.44
C LEU A 114 -1.39 2.22 -8.17
N CYS A 115 -1.25 2.89 -7.04
CA CYS A 115 -1.83 2.46 -5.77
C CYS A 115 -3.35 2.32 -5.87
N ARG A 116 -4.02 3.32 -6.45
CA ARG A 116 -5.47 3.29 -6.67
C ARG A 116 -5.88 2.18 -7.62
N LEU A 117 -5.18 2.03 -8.74
CA LEU A 117 -5.45 0.95 -9.70
C LEU A 117 -5.29 -0.42 -9.07
N LEU A 118 -4.22 -0.62 -8.31
CA LEU A 118 -3.96 -1.87 -7.59
C LEU A 118 -5.08 -2.18 -6.61
N ALA A 119 -5.47 -1.21 -5.79
CA ALA A 119 -6.56 -1.38 -4.83
C ALA A 119 -7.88 -1.75 -5.50
N ASN A 120 -8.21 -1.09 -6.60
CA ASN A 120 -9.42 -1.40 -7.38
C ASN A 120 -9.40 -2.82 -7.94
N GLN A 121 -8.25 -3.27 -8.44
CA GLN A 121 -8.10 -4.64 -8.96
C GLN A 121 -8.17 -5.69 -7.85
N VAL A 122 -7.56 -5.43 -6.70
CA VAL A 122 -7.68 -6.32 -5.54
C VAL A 122 -9.14 -6.47 -5.13
N ALA A 123 -9.87 -5.37 -5.01
CA ALA A 123 -11.29 -5.39 -4.67
C ALA A 123 -12.11 -6.18 -5.70
N ALA A 124 -11.88 -5.96 -6.98
CA ALA A 124 -12.58 -6.66 -8.06
C ALA A 124 -12.30 -8.17 -8.04
N GLN A 125 -11.04 -8.58 -7.88
CA GLN A 125 -10.67 -10.00 -7.83
C GLN A 125 -11.20 -10.68 -6.57
N ALA A 126 -11.17 -10.02 -5.44
CA ALA A 126 -11.66 -10.58 -4.19
C ALA A 126 -13.19 -10.75 -4.18
N ALA A 127 -13.91 -9.93 -4.94
CA ALA A 127 -15.37 -9.99 -5.05
C ALA A 127 -15.87 -10.99 -6.11
N ALA A 128 -14.97 -11.49 -6.95
CA ALA A 128 -15.33 -12.40 -8.06
C ALA A 128 -15.74 -13.81 -7.59
#